data_94f51c34806e0ea929ea453e2746cc5c
#
_entry.id   94f51c34806e0ea929ea453e2746cc5c
#
_cell.length_a   1.000
_cell.length_b   1.000
_cell.length_c   1.000
_cell.angle_alpha   90.00
_cell.angle_beta   90.00
_cell.angle_gamma   90.00
#
_symmetry.space_group_name_H-M   'P 1'
#
loop_
_entity.id
_entity.type
_entity.pdbx_description
1 polymer ?
#
loop_
_entity_poly.entity_id
_entity_poly.type
_entity_poly.pdbx_seq_one_letter_code
_entity_poly.pdbx_strand_id
1 'polypeptide(L)'
;GDHDLEERMMLRVEVQRKAGGGVPEVVAHALNEAVVERRATDGEAGGQTVRVGVTLDGESFTSYAADGLIAATPTGSTAYAFSARGPIVDPLHRAIQLTPVSPHMLFDRTLVLDPSTEVGMEVLGRRAAICTVDGRPVADLAGGDRVVCTAAERVARLVTFGPRDLRGLLVNRFGLADR
;
A
#
# COMPACT_ATOMS: atom_id res chain seq x y z
N GLY A 1 -23.32 -17.83 20.20
CA GLY A 1 -23.43 -18.29 18.82
C GLY A 1 -22.07 -18.69 18.33
N ASP A 2 -22.00 -19.73 17.53
CA ASP A 2 -20.74 -20.20 16.97
C ASP A 2 -20.19 -19.12 16.02
N HIS A 3 -18.95 -18.73 16.24
CA HIS A 3 -18.21 -17.81 15.40
C HIS A 3 -16.75 -18.27 15.34
N ASP A 4 -16.12 -17.95 14.22
CA ASP A 4 -14.69 -18.17 14.01
C ASP A 4 -13.95 -16.83 14.03
N LEU A 5 -12.67 -16.87 14.32
CA LEU A 5 -11.78 -15.73 14.21
C LEU A 5 -10.87 -15.93 12.99
N GLU A 6 -10.98 -15.04 12.03
CA GLU A 6 -10.12 -15.02 10.86
C GLU A 6 -9.02 -13.98 11.04
N GLU A 7 -7.75 -14.43 11.01
CA GLU A 7 -6.60 -13.54 11.13
C GLU A 7 -6.21 -12.96 9.77
N ARG A 8 -5.99 -11.66 9.73
CA ARG A 8 -5.57 -10.91 8.56
C ARG A 8 -4.21 -10.27 8.82
N MET A 9 -3.31 -10.44 7.87
CA MET A 9 -2.03 -9.75 7.86
C MET A 9 -2.25 -8.24 7.87
N MET A 10 -1.43 -7.52 8.62
CA MET A 10 -1.35 -6.05 8.58
C MET A 10 0.04 -5.62 8.12
N LEU A 11 0.14 -4.41 7.58
CA LEU A 11 1.43 -3.74 7.40
C LEU A 11 1.77 -2.91 8.63
N ARG A 12 3.05 -2.89 8.98
CA ARG A 12 3.67 -1.87 9.81
C ARG A 12 4.25 -0.81 8.87
N VAL A 13 3.90 0.44 9.11
CA VAL A 13 4.27 1.59 8.27
C VAL A 13 5.08 2.56 9.11
N GLU A 14 6.30 2.84 8.69
CA GLU A 14 7.20 3.79 9.35
C GLU A 14 7.51 4.95 8.40
N VAL A 15 7.55 6.15 8.96
CA VAL A 15 8.02 7.35 8.24
C VAL A 15 9.37 7.74 8.80
N GLN A 16 10.36 7.80 7.94
CA GLN A 16 11.74 8.19 8.24
C GLN A 16 12.02 9.55 7.59
N ARG A 17 12.34 10.55 8.41
CA ARG A 17 12.64 11.89 7.91
C ARG A 17 14.12 11.99 7.53
N LYS A 18 14.38 12.58 6.37
CA LYS A 18 15.76 12.90 5.98
C LYS A 18 16.46 13.80 7.03
N ALA A 19 15.77 14.82 7.52
CA ALA A 19 16.27 15.74 8.53
C ALA A 19 16.49 15.07 9.89
N GLY A 20 15.79 13.98 10.21
CA GLY A 20 15.87 13.23 11.45
C GLY A 20 16.95 12.14 11.47
N GLY A 21 17.82 12.08 10.46
CA GLY A 21 18.86 11.04 10.39
C GLY A 21 18.32 9.63 10.15
N GLY A 22 17.12 9.52 9.60
CA GLY A 22 16.50 8.23 9.24
C GLY A 22 15.84 7.48 10.42
N VAL A 23 15.72 8.11 11.58
CA VAL A 23 15.00 7.51 12.71
C VAL A 23 13.50 7.48 12.40
N PRO A 24 12.81 6.35 12.59
CA PRO A 24 11.37 6.27 12.41
C PRO A 24 10.62 7.17 13.38
N GLU A 25 9.77 8.07 12.86
CA GLU A 25 8.95 8.98 13.68
C GLU A 25 7.53 8.47 13.86
N VAL A 26 6.93 8.01 12.79
CA VAL A 26 5.55 7.57 12.79
C VAL A 26 5.53 6.07 12.63
N VAL A 27 4.74 5.43 13.46
CA VAL A 27 4.43 4.02 13.27
C VAL A 27 2.92 3.87 13.20
N ALA A 28 2.43 3.53 12.04
CA ALA A 28 1.04 3.20 11.80
C ALA A 28 0.91 1.73 11.38
N HIS A 29 -0.30 1.21 11.42
CA HIS A 29 -0.60 -0.14 10.93
C HIS A 29 -1.76 -0.07 9.95
N ALA A 30 -1.56 -0.66 8.76
CA ALA A 30 -2.57 -0.75 7.73
C ALA A 30 -3.21 -2.14 7.70
N LEU A 31 -4.54 -2.19 7.66
CA LEU A 31 -5.26 -3.40 7.31
C LEU A 31 -5.29 -3.57 5.78
N ASN A 32 -5.46 -2.48 5.05
CA ASN A 32 -5.51 -2.48 3.59
C ASN A 32 -4.18 -2.05 2.99
N GLU A 33 -3.81 -0.76 3.11
CA GLU A 33 -2.66 -0.22 2.40
C GLU A 33 -2.03 1.02 3.04
N ALA A 34 -0.75 1.23 2.71
CA ALA A 34 -0.07 2.51 2.82
C ALA A 34 0.19 3.08 1.43
N VAL A 35 -0.03 4.37 1.25
CA VAL A 35 0.14 5.04 -0.04
C VAL A 35 1.08 6.23 0.11
N VAL A 36 2.07 6.32 -0.78
CA VAL A 36 2.83 7.54 -1.02
C VAL A 36 2.29 8.16 -2.28
N GLU A 37 1.65 9.30 -2.17
CA GLU A 37 1.00 9.96 -3.30
C GLU A 37 1.33 11.45 -3.36
N ARG A 38 1.12 12.02 -4.52
CA ARG A 38 1.28 13.46 -4.73
C ARG A 38 0.32 14.22 -3.81
N ARG A 39 0.85 15.23 -3.11
CA ARG A 39 0.00 16.18 -2.39
C ARG A 39 -0.66 17.12 -3.41
N ALA A 40 -1.99 17.22 -3.37
CA ALA A 40 -2.69 18.26 -4.11
C ALA A 40 -2.40 19.62 -3.45
N THR A 41 -1.80 20.54 -4.19
CA THR A 41 -1.61 21.95 -3.76
C THR A 41 -2.58 22.82 -4.53
N ASP A 42 -3.29 23.70 -3.81
CA ASP A 42 -4.20 24.65 -4.43
C ASP A 42 -3.42 25.58 -5.38
N GLY A 43 -3.79 25.57 -6.66
CA GLY A 43 -3.24 26.47 -7.69
C GLY A 43 -2.23 25.87 -8.66
N GLU A 44 -1.74 24.66 -8.48
CA GLU A 44 -0.96 23.98 -9.52
C GLU A 44 -1.87 23.30 -10.54
N ALA A 45 -2.00 23.92 -11.70
CA ALA A 45 -2.71 23.34 -12.84
C ALA A 45 -2.03 22.02 -13.26
N GLY A 46 -2.73 20.93 -13.00
CA GLY A 46 -2.64 19.66 -13.72
C GLY A 46 -1.31 18.96 -13.94
N GLY A 47 -1.28 17.67 -13.65
CA GLY A 47 -0.54 16.73 -14.47
C GLY A 47 0.90 16.41 -14.08
N GLN A 48 1.33 16.69 -12.88
CA GLN A 48 2.71 16.36 -12.51
C GLN A 48 2.75 15.26 -11.46
N THR A 49 3.40 14.15 -11.80
CA THR A 49 3.60 12.96 -10.96
C THR A 49 4.53 13.23 -9.76
N VAL A 50 4.40 12.44 -8.71
CA VAL A 50 5.45 12.28 -7.70
C VAL A 50 6.50 11.30 -8.22
N ARG A 51 7.77 11.53 -7.86
CA ARG A 51 8.82 10.54 -8.09
C ARG A 51 9.13 9.82 -6.79
N VAL A 52 9.00 8.50 -6.82
CA VAL A 52 9.23 7.65 -5.65
C VAL A 52 10.31 6.62 -6.00
N GLY A 53 11.43 6.67 -5.28
CA GLY A 53 12.45 5.63 -5.32
C GLY A 53 12.01 4.45 -4.48
N VAL A 54 12.19 3.24 -4.99
CA VAL A 54 11.84 2.00 -4.31
C VAL A 54 13.09 1.22 -3.95
N THR A 55 13.13 0.76 -2.71
CA THR A 55 14.08 -0.24 -2.26
C THR A 55 13.35 -1.50 -1.80
N LEU A 56 13.95 -2.65 -2.03
CA LEU A 56 13.50 -3.95 -1.50
C LEU A 56 14.64 -4.49 -0.64
N ASP A 57 14.36 -4.78 0.64
CA ASP A 57 15.34 -5.24 1.62
C ASP A 57 16.59 -4.34 1.70
N GLY A 58 16.39 -3.03 1.61
CA GLY A 58 17.44 -2.02 1.62
C GLY A 58 18.15 -1.79 0.28
N GLU A 59 18.03 -2.69 -0.68
CA GLU A 59 18.65 -2.59 -1.99
C GLU A 59 17.79 -1.76 -2.97
N SER A 60 18.44 -0.89 -3.74
CA SER A 60 17.75 -0.07 -4.73
C SER A 60 17.14 -0.93 -5.84
N PHE A 61 15.85 -0.82 -6.05
CA PHE A 61 15.13 -1.56 -7.09
C PHE A 61 14.85 -0.69 -8.33
N THR A 62 14.07 0.39 -8.17
CA THR A 62 13.68 1.28 -9.27
C THR A 62 13.18 2.63 -8.76
N SER A 63 12.79 3.52 -9.68
CA SER A 63 12.03 4.72 -9.32
C SER A 63 10.81 4.87 -10.21
N TYR A 64 9.67 5.19 -9.60
CA TYR A 64 8.42 5.46 -10.29
C TYR A 64 8.18 6.96 -10.44
N ALA A 65 7.76 7.39 -11.65
CA ALA A 65 7.09 8.64 -11.86
C ALA A 65 5.59 8.32 -12.01
N ALA A 66 4.78 8.62 -10.99
CA ALA A 66 3.40 8.16 -10.90
C ALA A 66 2.53 9.15 -10.11
N ASP A 67 1.22 8.97 -10.10
CA ASP A 67 0.35 9.71 -9.19
C ASP A 67 0.55 9.27 -7.74
N GLY A 68 0.96 8.02 -7.54
CA GLY A 68 1.29 7.45 -6.26
C GLY A 68 1.84 6.04 -6.36
N LEU A 69 2.22 5.49 -5.21
CA LEU A 69 2.68 4.12 -5.05
C LEU A 69 2.04 3.51 -3.82
N ILE A 70 1.44 2.34 -3.97
CA ILE A 70 0.65 1.65 -2.95
C ILE A 70 1.40 0.42 -2.47
N ALA A 71 1.65 0.32 -1.17
CA ALA A 71 2.01 -0.94 -0.51
C ALA A 71 0.76 -1.51 0.17
N ALA A 72 0.26 -2.65 -0.28
CA ALA A 72 -0.99 -3.23 0.19
C ALA A 72 -0.81 -4.64 0.77
N THR A 73 -1.70 -4.97 1.73
CA THR A 73 -1.89 -6.34 2.22
C THR A 73 -2.77 -7.13 1.24
N PRO A 74 -2.89 -8.46 1.38
CA PRO A 74 -3.88 -9.25 0.66
C PRO A 74 -5.33 -8.78 0.90
N THR A 75 -5.65 -8.32 2.12
CA THR A 75 -6.98 -7.72 2.41
C THR A 75 -7.18 -6.44 1.59
N GLY A 76 -6.15 -5.60 1.48
CA GLY A 76 -6.15 -4.36 0.68
C GLY A 76 -6.14 -4.59 -0.83
N SER A 77 -5.91 -5.82 -1.30
CA SER A 77 -5.93 -6.15 -2.73
C SER A 77 -7.26 -5.82 -3.41
N THR A 78 -8.35 -5.74 -2.65
CA THR A 78 -9.69 -5.36 -3.13
C THR A 78 -10.09 -3.94 -2.76
N ALA A 79 -9.13 -3.13 -2.25
CA ALA A 79 -9.32 -1.71 -1.92
C ALA A 79 -8.68 -0.79 -2.99
N TYR A 80 -7.81 0.13 -2.63
CA TYR A 80 -7.22 1.07 -3.59
C TYR A 80 -6.28 0.39 -4.59
N ALA A 81 -5.56 -0.65 -4.16
CA ALA A 81 -4.72 -1.45 -5.07
C ALA A 81 -5.53 -2.05 -6.24
N PHE A 82 -6.78 -2.49 -6.00
CA PHE A 82 -7.66 -2.97 -7.06
C PHE A 82 -8.00 -1.87 -8.06
N SER A 83 -8.34 -0.67 -7.59
CA SER A 83 -8.62 0.48 -8.45
C SER A 83 -7.41 0.87 -9.31
N ALA A 84 -6.20 0.64 -8.78
CA ALA A 84 -4.94 0.82 -9.49
C ALA A 84 -4.53 -0.40 -10.35
N ARG A 85 -5.47 -1.31 -10.64
CA ARG A 85 -5.27 -2.52 -11.46
C ARG A 85 -4.35 -3.58 -10.85
N GLY A 86 -4.20 -3.58 -9.54
CA GLY A 86 -3.55 -4.67 -8.81
C GLY A 86 -4.37 -5.96 -8.85
N PRO A 87 -3.73 -7.13 -8.70
CA PRO A 87 -4.42 -8.41 -8.67
C PRO A 87 -5.22 -8.58 -7.39
N ILE A 88 -6.32 -9.31 -7.46
CA ILE A 88 -7.01 -9.80 -6.26
C ILE A 88 -6.16 -10.92 -5.65
N VAL A 89 -5.86 -10.79 -4.37
CA VAL A 89 -5.17 -11.81 -3.59
C VAL A 89 -6.09 -12.28 -2.48
N ASP A 90 -6.12 -13.60 -2.27
CA ASP A 90 -6.88 -14.17 -1.17
C ASP A 90 -6.45 -13.52 0.16
N PRO A 91 -7.41 -12.96 0.93
CA PRO A 91 -7.07 -12.22 2.15
C PRO A 91 -6.39 -13.05 3.25
N LEU A 92 -6.45 -14.39 3.20
CA LEU A 92 -5.71 -15.28 4.10
C LEU A 92 -4.26 -15.52 3.65
N HIS A 93 -3.92 -15.10 2.43
CA HIS A 93 -2.55 -15.17 1.95
C HIS A 93 -1.67 -14.19 2.75
N ARG A 94 -0.37 -14.42 2.70
CA ARG A 94 0.60 -13.51 3.29
C ARG A 94 1.53 -13.01 2.18
N ALA A 95 1.39 -11.76 1.84
CA ALA A 95 2.18 -11.10 0.79
C ALA A 95 2.13 -9.58 0.97
N ILE A 96 3.09 -8.87 0.41
CA ILE A 96 3.03 -7.42 0.24
C ILE A 96 2.88 -7.14 -1.24
N GLN A 97 1.85 -6.39 -1.63
CA GLN A 97 1.66 -5.92 -2.99
C GLN A 97 2.21 -4.52 -3.13
N LEU A 98 3.04 -4.27 -4.13
CA LEU A 98 3.50 -2.94 -4.50
C LEU A 98 2.91 -2.55 -5.85
N THR A 99 1.98 -1.60 -5.84
CA THR A 99 1.17 -1.23 -7.01
C THR A 99 1.37 0.24 -7.35
N PRO A 100 1.86 0.58 -8.56
CA PRO A 100 1.95 1.97 -8.99
C PRO A 100 0.57 2.50 -9.44
N VAL A 101 0.31 3.78 -9.16
CA VAL A 101 -0.92 4.47 -9.60
C VAL A 101 -0.57 5.34 -10.80
N SER A 102 -1.16 5.06 -11.95
CA SER A 102 -0.93 5.79 -13.21
C SER A 102 0.56 6.04 -13.51
N PRO A 103 1.42 5.02 -13.53
CA PRO A 103 2.84 5.21 -13.75
C PRO A 103 3.15 5.67 -15.18
N HIS A 104 4.10 6.59 -15.31
CA HIS A 104 4.62 7.05 -16.60
C HIS A 104 5.91 6.31 -16.97
N MET A 105 5.86 4.98 -17.01
CA MET A 105 6.99 4.11 -17.35
C MET A 105 6.52 2.77 -17.88
N LEU A 106 7.42 2.01 -18.53
CA LEU A 106 7.08 0.70 -19.12
C LEU A 106 6.80 -0.38 -18.05
N PHE A 107 7.42 -0.26 -16.88
CA PHE A 107 7.18 -1.18 -15.77
C PHE A 107 6.02 -0.68 -14.91
N ASP A 108 4.81 -1.10 -15.28
CA ASP A 108 3.53 -0.67 -14.70
C ASP A 108 2.81 -1.78 -13.91
N ARG A 109 3.49 -2.89 -13.65
CA ARG A 109 2.90 -4.06 -13.01
C ARG A 109 3.00 -4.00 -11.49
N THR A 110 1.97 -4.56 -10.85
CA THR A 110 2.02 -4.84 -9.41
C THR A 110 3.03 -5.96 -9.14
N LEU A 111 3.92 -5.72 -8.18
CA LEU A 111 4.73 -6.78 -7.59
C LEU A 111 3.96 -7.43 -6.44
N VAL A 112 4.00 -8.75 -6.38
CA VAL A 112 3.56 -9.53 -5.21
C VAL A 112 4.81 -10.10 -4.56
N LEU A 113 5.12 -9.60 -3.37
CA LEU A 113 6.37 -9.83 -2.66
C LEU A 113 6.15 -10.76 -1.47
N ASP A 114 7.20 -11.44 -1.06
CA ASP A 114 7.19 -12.21 0.18
C ASP A 114 6.87 -11.31 1.37
N PRO A 115 6.11 -11.80 2.38
CA PRO A 115 5.76 -10.99 3.55
C PRO A 115 6.99 -10.56 4.38
N SER A 116 8.13 -11.22 4.25
CA SER A 116 9.38 -10.83 4.91
C SER A 116 10.09 -9.66 4.24
N THR A 117 9.70 -9.29 3.00
CA THR A 117 10.33 -8.20 2.27
C THR A 117 10.07 -6.84 2.93
N GLU A 118 11.12 -6.07 3.15
CA GLU A 118 11.01 -4.66 3.49
C GLU A 118 10.83 -3.83 2.21
N VAL A 119 9.75 -3.08 2.11
CA VAL A 119 9.49 -2.15 1.00
C VAL A 119 9.74 -0.72 1.46
N GLY A 120 10.77 -0.08 0.91
CA GLY A 120 11.06 1.33 1.13
C GLY A 120 10.59 2.18 -0.05
N MET A 121 9.92 3.31 0.25
CA MET A 121 9.42 4.28 -0.73
C MET A 121 9.96 5.67 -0.37
N GLU A 122 10.96 6.14 -1.10
CA GLU A 122 11.59 7.46 -0.89
C GLU A 122 11.04 8.49 -1.84
N VAL A 123 10.63 9.65 -1.34
CA VAL A 123 10.22 10.78 -2.18
C VAL A 123 11.45 11.40 -2.83
N LEU A 124 11.50 11.41 -4.16
CA LEU A 124 12.60 11.97 -4.94
C LEU A 124 12.25 13.37 -5.47
N GLY A 125 13.24 14.26 -5.40
CA GLY A 125 13.10 15.63 -5.91
C GLY A 125 12.50 16.61 -4.88
N ARG A 126 11.84 17.67 -5.36
CA ARG A 126 11.37 18.79 -4.50
C ARG A 126 9.87 18.78 -4.24
N ARG A 127 9.14 17.86 -4.84
CA ARG A 127 7.69 17.82 -4.69
C ARG A 127 7.28 17.28 -3.36
N ALA A 128 6.28 17.96 -2.78
CA ALA A 128 5.62 17.45 -1.61
C ALA A 128 4.76 16.23 -1.96
N ALA A 129 4.84 15.22 -1.13
CA ALA A 129 4.00 14.05 -1.16
C ALA A 129 3.27 13.91 0.18
N ILE A 130 2.34 12.99 0.24
CA ILE A 130 1.63 12.65 1.47
C ILE A 130 1.67 11.13 1.64
N CYS A 131 1.84 10.68 2.86
CA CYS A 131 1.62 9.29 3.23
C CYS A 131 0.21 9.16 3.81
N THR A 132 -0.58 8.25 3.25
CA THR A 132 -1.87 7.85 3.80
C THR A 132 -1.84 6.38 4.21
N VAL A 133 -2.56 6.03 5.26
CA VAL A 133 -2.72 4.66 5.75
C VAL A 133 -4.22 4.38 5.93
N ASP A 134 -4.72 3.36 5.23
CA ASP A 134 -6.16 3.02 5.18
C ASP A 134 -7.03 4.27 4.93
N GLY A 135 -6.62 5.08 3.93
CA GLY A 135 -7.30 6.31 3.51
C GLY A 135 -7.15 7.51 4.46
N ARG A 136 -6.36 7.41 5.53
CA ARG A 136 -6.12 8.51 6.48
C ARG A 136 -4.72 9.10 6.29
N PRO A 137 -4.58 10.41 6.16
CA PRO A 137 -3.28 11.05 6.11
C PRO A 137 -2.54 10.87 7.44
N VAL A 138 -1.29 10.41 7.38
CA VAL A 138 -0.45 10.18 8.54
C VAL A 138 0.79 11.08 8.55
N ALA A 139 1.30 11.46 7.37
CA ALA A 139 2.46 12.34 7.28
C ALA A 139 2.52 13.09 5.94
N ASP A 140 2.85 14.37 6.01
CA ASP A 140 3.36 15.10 4.85
C ASP A 140 4.81 14.70 4.61
N LEU A 141 5.20 14.49 3.36
CA LEU A 141 6.53 14.03 2.97
C LEU A 141 7.24 15.08 2.09
N ALA A 142 8.50 15.31 2.38
CA ALA A 142 9.41 16.12 1.57
C ALA A 142 10.40 15.24 0.80
N GLY A 143 11.14 15.84 -0.12
CA GLY A 143 12.17 15.13 -0.87
C GLY A 143 13.28 14.55 0.02
N GLY A 144 13.46 13.25 -0.05
CA GLY A 144 14.38 12.46 0.77
C GLY A 144 13.75 11.82 2.00
N ASP A 145 12.47 12.13 2.32
CA ASP A 145 11.72 11.38 3.33
C ASP A 145 11.33 10.00 2.77
N ARG A 146 11.32 9.00 3.62
CA ARG A 146 11.10 7.61 3.25
C ARG A 146 9.95 7.00 4.06
N VAL A 147 9.10 6.25 3.40
CA VAL A 147 8.11 5.38 4.03
C VAL A 147 8.60 3.95 3.91
N VAL A 148 8.63 3.23 5.02
CA VAL A 148 9.03 1.82 5.07
C VAL A 148 7.83 0.99 5.47
N CYS A 149 7.53 -0.03 4.67
CA CYS A 149 6.43 -0.97 4.89
C CYS A 149 6.98 -2.38 5.08
N THR A 150 6.61 -3.01 6.18
CA THR A 150 6.91 -4.42 6.50
C THR A 150 5.65 -5.13 6.97
N ALA A 151 5.65 -6.46 6.98
CA ALA A 151 4.59 -7.18 7.65
C ALA A 151 4.62 -6.89 9.15
N ALA A 152 3.47 -6.52 9.71
CA ALA A 152 3.36 -6.30 11.14
C ALA A 152 3.39 -7.65 11.90
N GLU A 153 3.95 -7.64 13.12
CA GLU A 153 3.84 -8.79 14.03
C GLU A 153 2.40 -9.02 14.50
N ARG A 154 1.65 -7.93 14.63
CA ARG A 154 0.24 -7.95 14.98
C ARG A 154 -0.64 -8.29 13.78
N VAL A 155 -1.74 -8.98 14.03
CA VAL A 155 -2.77 -9.30 13.03
C VAL A 155 -4.09 -8.61 13.40
N ALA A 156 -4.93 -8.36 12.40
CA ALA A 156 -6.32 -8.03 12.64
C ALA A 156 -7.13 -9.34 12.74
N ARG A 157 -8.03 -9.41 13.73
CA ARG A 157 -8.92 -10.56 13.92
C ARG A 157 -10.34 -10.16 13.58
N LEU A 158 -10.89 -10.81 12.58
CA LEU A 158 -12.26 -10.60 12.14
C LEU A 158 -13.14 -11.74 12.64
N VAL A 159 -14.25 -11.39 13.25
CA VAL A 159 -15.28 -12.39 13.61
C VAL A 159 -16.03 -12.77 12.35
N THR A 160 -16.11 -14.07 12.07
CA THR A 160 -16.83 -14.61 10.92
C THR A 160 -17.92 -15.57 11.38
N PHE A 161 -19.02 -15.57 10.66
CA PHE A 161 -20.18 -16.44 10.93
C PHE A 161 -20.41 -17.35 9.71
N GLY A 162 -20.25 -18.64 9.92
CA GLY A 162 -20.40 -19.65 8.86
C GLY A 162 -19.15 -19.86 8.01
N PRO A 163 -19.24 -20.76 7.02
CA PRO A 163 -18.09 -21.14 6.20
C PRO A 163 -17.62 -19.99 5.32
N ARG A 164 -16.32 -19.94 5.13
CA ARG A 164 -15.70 -18.97 4.23
C ARG A 164 -16.16 -19.19 2.79
N ASP A 165 -16.67 -18.15 2.16
CA ASP A 165 -17.09 -18.15 0.75
C ASP A 165 -16.43 -16.99 -0.01
N LEU A 166 -15.16 -17.19 -0.39
CA LEU A 166 -14.44 -16.21 -1.22
C LEU A 166 -15.10 -16.00 -2.58
N ARG A 167 -15.64 -17.08 -3.20
CA ARG A 167 -16.34 -17.00 -4.48
C ARG A 167 -17.58 -16.10 -4.36
N GLY A 168 -18.44 -16.37 -3.39
CA GLY A 168 -19.66 -15.58 -3.16
C GLY A 168 -19.33 -14.12 -2.84
N LEU A 169 -18.29 -13.88 -2.04
CA LEU A 169 -17.83 -12.54 -1.75
C LEU A 169 -17.42 -11.77 -3.02
N LEU A 170 -16.63 -12.39 -3.91
CA LEU A 170 -16.21 -11.77 -5.18
C LEU A 170 -17.37 -11.56 -6.13
N VAL A 171 -18.26 -12.57 -6.27
CA VAL A 171 -19.48 -12.46 -7.11
C VAL A 171 -20.34 -11.30 -6.66
N ASN A 172 -20.63 -11.21 -5.35
CA ASN A 172 -21.48 -10.14 -4.80
C ASN A 172 -20.82 -8.75 -4.89
N ARG A 173 -19.53 -8.67 -4.60
CA ARG A 173 -18.82 -7.38 -4.58
C ARG A 173 -18.63 -6.79 -5.98
N PHE A 174 -18.38 -7.63 -6.97
CA PHE A 174 -18.04 -7.19 -8.32
C PHE A 174 -19.17 -7.44 -9.35
N GLY A 175 -20.34 -7.90 -8.91
CA GLY A 175 -21.47 -8.16 -9.80
C GLY A 175 -21.19 -9.25 -10.83
N LEU A 176 -20.37 -10.25 -10.49
CA LEU A 176 -20.02 -11.36 -11.36
C LEU A 176 -21.17 -12.38 -11.32
N ALA A 177 -22.32 -12.05 -11.94
CA ALA A 177 -23.42 -12.99 -12.04
C ALA A 177 -23.05 -14.15 -12.97
N ASP A 178 -23.49 -15.36 -12.65
CA ASP A 178 -23.47 -16.50 -13.60
C ASP A 178 -24.31 -16.10 -14.84
N ARG A 179 -23.71 -16.05 -16.00
CA ARG A 179 -24.36 -15.89 -17.28
C ARG A 179 -24.68 -17.26 -17.87
#